data_04c68898fef8929380c70403ec59650c
#
_entry.id   04c68898fef8929380c70403ec59650c
#
_cell.length_a   1.000
_cell.length_b   1.000
_cell.length_c   1.000
_cell.angle_alpha   90.00
_cell.angle_beta   90.00
_cell.angle_gamma   90.00
#
_symmetry.space_group_name_H-M   'P 1'
#
loop_
_entity.id
_entity.type
_entity.pdbx_description
1 polymer ?
#
loop_
_entity_poly.entity_id
_entity_poly.type
_entity_poly.pdbx_seq_one_letter_code
_entity_poly.pdbx_strand_id
1 'polypeptide(L)'
;MRIYELYYLKNQQKLKKIIKAKNLNTAQTMALKQNLQIISLKELKKQSRIKISDTLFCAFFKEFALLLNAGLSIKEALNLMSENSSKHLKDAAKELSVNLNSGQSLSVAFSNLALNLNLSELSLIKMGEKTGNLAHIFSQIAELRTKLILNKKRFKKAIHYPCLVFLALFGAFLFLMFFVVPEFLDIFESLGANLPLMTQILLNIYVFLSENYLSLICVFVGFLSGFIVIYKKSVKFAFWVDLMLLKFPFFSRFILYHQNYYFFMIFSLLLQSGNALSQAFHLASSSVKNEFLKEKFKQIELSLGQGLELSLAFKKVGIFDELVISLLHSAMKSGTLDLLSAKIAHFYEEKQEDFIEIFLKFLEPLMTLLVGILVLFLALGIFLPMWELSSGV
;
A
#
# COMPACT_ATOMS: atom_id res chain seq x y z
N MET A 1 -23.99 16.21 -1.59
CA MET A 1 -23.86 17.52 -0.99
C MET A 1 -22.69 18.23 -1.65
N ARG A 2 -22.88 19.46 -2.10
CA ARG A 2 -21.83 20.33 -2.67
C ARG A 2 -21.18 21.16 -1.58
N ILE A 3 -19.95 21.56 -1.77
CA ILE A 3 -19.20 22.38 -0.80
C ILE A 3 -19.12 23.79 -1.35
N TYR A 4 -19.50 24.78 -0.55
CA TYR A 4 -19.49 26.20 -0.90
C TYR A 4 -18.55 26.95 0.04
N GLU A 5 -17.76 27.84 -0.53
CA GLU A 5 -16.87 28.75 0.17
C GLU A 5 -17.59 30.09 0.32
N LEU A 6 -17.91 30.43 1.56
CA LEU A 6 -18.57 31.66 1.93
C LEU A 6 -17.55 32.68 2.44
N TYR A 7 -17.46 33.81 1.79
CA TYR A 7 -16.78 34.98 2.31
C TYR A 7 -17.84 35.94 2.90
N TYR A 8 -17.67 36.30 4.15
CA TYR A 8 -18.63 37.15 4.87
C TYR A 8 -17.91 38.20 5.72
N LEU A 9 -18.60 39.31 6.00
CA LEU A 9 -18.15 40.37 6.89
C LEU A 9 -18.66 40.09 8.31
N LYS A 10 -17.76 40.15 9.29
CA LYS A 10 -18.08 40.18 10.70
C LYS A 10 -17.11 41.15 11.38
N ASN A 11 -17.65 42.17 12.09
CA ASN A 11 -16.87 43.23 12.75
C ASN A 11 -15.84 43.89 11.79
N GLN A 12 -16.27 44.25 10.58
CA GLN A 12 -15.43 44.84 9.50
C GLN A 12 -14.27 43.97 9.00
N GLN A 13 -14.13 42.73 9.46
CA GLN A 13 -13.13 41.78 8.97
C GLN A 13 -13.77 40.81 7.98
N LYS A 14 -13.06 40.58 6.86
CA LYS A 14 -13.44 39.55 5.88
C LYS A 14 -13.04 38.17 6.41
N LEU A 15 -14.02 37.34 6.71
CA LEU A 15 -13.83 35.99 7.19
C LEU A 15 -14.30 34.96 6.16
N LYS A 16 -13.71 33.78 6.19
CA LYS A 16 -13.99 32.66 5.31
C LYS A 16 -14.60 31.50 6.08
N LYS A 17 -15.71 30.95 5.56
CA LYS A 17 -16.38 29.76 6.13
C LYS A 17 -16.73 28.76 5.04
N ILE A 18 -16.60 27.48 5.31
CA ILE A 18 -17.00 26.40 4.39
C ILE A 18 -18.37 25.89 4.79
N ILE A 19 -19.32 25.86 3.85
CA ILE A 19 -20.68 25.38 4.06
C ILE A 19 -20.96 24.21 3.12
N LYS A 20 -21.56 23.14 3.65
CA LYS A 20 -22.04 21.99 2.87
C LYS A 20 -23.54 22.13 2.62
N ALA A 21 -23.96 22.26 1.36
CA ALA A 21 -25.36 22.41 0.99
C ALA A 21 -25.70 21.59 -0.27
N LYS A 22 -26.99 21.35 -0.50
CA LYS A 22 -27.45 20.64 -1.72
C LYS A 22 -27.32 21.51 -2.97
N ASN A 23 -27.66 22.79 -2.88
CA ASN A 23 -27.65 23.77 -3.98
C ASN A 23 -27.14 25.13 -3.46
N LEU A 24 -26.81 26.06 -4.39
CA LEU A 24 -26.36 27.40 -4.07
C LEU A 24 -27.37 28.16 -3.22
N ASN A 25 -28.67 28.04 -3.54
CA ASN A 25 -29.78 28.67 -2.80
C ASN A 25 -29.86 28.17 -1.34
N THR A 26 -29.64 26.87 -1.11
CA THR A 26 -29.59 26.33 0.25
C THR A 26 -28.35 26.75 1.02
N ALA A 27 -27.23 27.00 0.35
CA ALA A 27 -26.03 27.56 0.96
C ALA A 27 -26.25 29.03 1.36
N GLN A 28 -26.91 29.82 0.51
CA GLN A 28 -27.30 31.21 0.80
C GLN A 28 -28.28 31.30 1.97
N THR A 29 -29.32 30.48 1.97
CA THR A 29 -30.30 30.47 3.09
C THR A 29 -29.67 30.03 4.40
N MET A 30 -28.71 29.11 4.40
CA MET A 30 -27.96 28.73 5.60
C MET A 30 -27.04 29.84 6.11
N ALA A 31 -26.44 30.63 5.22
CA ALA A 31 -25.63 31.78 5.61
C ALA A 31 -26.46 32.93 6.12
N LEU A 32 -27.60 33.22 5.49
CA LEU A 32 -28.55 34.25 5.93
C LEU A 32 -29.20 33.91 7.30
N LYS A 33 -29.53 32.64 7.57
CA LYS A 33 -30.01 32.18 8.89
C LYS A 33 -29.01 32.38 10.02
N GLN A 34 -27.73 32.53 9.69
CA GLN A 34 -26.66 32.83 10.65
C GLN A 34 -26.34 34.32 10.76
N ASN A 35 -27.19 35.20 10.21
CA ASN A 35 -27.02 36.66 10.16
C ASN A 35 -25.62 37.09 9.63
N LEU A 36 -25.07 36.35 8.65
CA LEU A 36 -23.78 36.67 8.06
C LEU A 36 -23.97 37.58 6.84
N GLN A 37 -23.26 38.70 6.77
CA GLN A 37 -23.24 39.55 5.60
C GLN A 37 -22.38 38.89 4.52
N ILE A 38 -23.02 38.32 3.49
CA ILE A 38 -22.37 37.55 2.42
C ILE A 38 -21.68 38.53 1.46
N ILE A 39 -20.35 38.37 1.31
CA ILE A 39 -19.57 39.11 0.28
C ILE A 39 -19.56 38.32 -1.02
N SER A 40 -19.24 37.02 -0.93
CA SER A 40 -19.27 36.13 -2.09
C SER A 40 -19.49 34.69 -1.65
N LEU A 41 -20.21 33.93 -2.48
CA LEU A 41 -20.44 32.52 -2.31
C LEU A 41 -19.97 31.82 -3.59
N LYS A 42 -18.88 31.05 -3.50
CA LYS A 42 -18.34 30.27 -4.63
C LYS A 42 -18.55 28.78 -4.37
N GLU A 43 -19.08 28.07 -5.37
CA GLU A 43 -19.09 26.62 -5.34
C GLU A 43 -17.64 26.14 -5.48
N LEU A 44 -17.14 25.49 -4.44
CA LEU A 44 -15.92 24.70 -4.54
C LEU A 44 -16.27 23.47 -5.39
N LYS A 45 -16.10 23.58 -6.71
CA LYS A 45 -16.14 22.40 -7.56
C LYS A 45 -15.16 21.40 -6.94
N LYS A 46 -15.69 20.23 -6.54
CA LYS A 46 -14.85 19.10 -6.15
C LYS A 46 -13.92 18.88 -7.33
N GLN A 47 -12.68 19.35 -7.21
CA GLN A 47 -11.68 19.09 -8.24
C GLN A 47 -11.69 17.58 -8.48
N SER A 48 -11.92 17.19 -9.72
CA SER A 48 -11.86 15.80 -10.11
C SER A 48 -10.46 15.35 -9.76
N ARG A 49 -10.34 14.49 -8.74
CA ARG A 49 -9.06 13.90 -8.36
C ARG A 49 -8.55 13.16 -9.58
N ILE A 50 -7.64 13.78 -10.31
CA ILE A 50 -6.93 13.15 -11.41
C ILE A 50 -6.13 12.02 -10.78
N LYS A 51 -6.64 10.80 -10.83
CA LYS A 51 -5.88 9.63 -10.39
C LYS A 51 -4.74 9.41 -11.37
N ILE A 52 -3.60 10.00 -11.08
CA ILE A 52 -2.37 9.72 -11.80
C ILE A 52 -1.84 8.37 -11.32
N SER A 53 -1.51 7.47 -12.27
CA SER A 53 -0.86 6.22 -11.94
C SER A 53 0.53 6.49 -11.35
N ASP A 54 1.04 5.56 -10.51
CA ASP A 54 2.36 5.69 -9.91
C ASP A 54 3.47 5.89 -10.98
N THR A 55 3.31 5.27 -12.16
CA THR A 55 4.24 5.45 -13.29
C THR A 55 4.21 6.85 -13.86
N LEU A 56 3.03 7.44 -14.06
CA LEU A 56 2.89 8.82 -14.53
C LEU A 56 3.37 9.82 -13.48
N PHE A 57 3.17 9.51 -12.20
CA PHE A 57 3.72 10.30 -11.10
C PHE A 57 5.26 10.36 -11.18
N CYS A 58 5.92 9.20 -11.32
CA CYS A 58 7.38 9.16 -11.47
C CYS A 58 7.85 9.92 -12.73
N ALA A 59 7.15 9.79 -13.85
CA ALA A 59 7.46 10.50 -15.08
C ALA A 59 7.37 12.00 -14.88
N PHE A 60 6.32 12.48 -14.20
CA PHE A 60 6.13 13.90 -13.88
C PHE A 60 7.31 14.48 -13.09
N PHE A 61 7.69 13.83 -11.99
CA PHE A 61 8.78 14.30 -11.15
C PHE A 61 10.15 14.20 -11.83
N LYS A 62 10.39 13.14 -12.64
CA LYS A 62 11.62 13.01 -13.46
C LYS A 62 11.72 14.11 -14.50
N GLU A 63 10.66 14.36 -15.27
CA GLU A 63 10.62 15.40 -16.29
C GLU A 63 10.83 16.78 -15.66
N PHE A 64 10.14 17.04 -14.53
CA PHE A 64 10.29 18.30 -13.81
C PHE A 64 11.71 18.50 -13.27
N ALA A 65 12.31 17.45 -12.67
CA ALA A 65 13.69 17.51 -12.19
C ALA A 65 14.68 17.77 -13.33
N LEU A 66 14.51 17.13 -14.49
CA LEU A 66 15.36 17.32 -15.66
C LEU A 66 15.32 18.78 -16.17
N LEU A 67 14.12 19.36 -16.27
CA LEU A 67 13.96 20.74 -16.73
C LEU A 67 14.59 21.74 -15.75
N LEU A 68 14.42 21.53 -14.45
CA LEU A 68 15.05 22.38 -13.44
C LEU A 68 16.57 22.22 -13.41
N ASN A 69 17.11 21.01 -13.60
CA ASN A 69 18.55 20.76 -13.72
C ASN A 69 19.15 21.39 -14.99
N ALA A 70 18.36 21.56 -16.04
CA ALA A 70 18.74 22.29 -17.26
C ALA A 70 18.75 23.81 -17.07
N GLY A 71 18.44 24.31 -15.85
CA GLY A 71 18.47 25.74 -15.51
C GLY A 71 17.17 26.49 -15.79
N LEU A 72 16.10 25.80 -16.16
CA LEU A 72 14.79 26.43 -16.37
C LEU A 72 14.16 26.82 -15.03
N SER A 73 13.50 27.96 -15.01
CA SER A 73 12.67 28.34 -13.85
C SER A 73 11.48 27.41 -13.68
N ILE A 74 10.91 27.34 -12.47
CA ILE A 74 9.72 26.52 -12.17
C ILE A 74 8.56 26.83 -13.14
N LYS A 75 8.37 28.11 -13.48
CA LYS A 75 7.31 28.55 -14.41
C LYS A 75 7.56 28.07 -15.83
N GLU A 76 8.78 28.22 -16.34
CA GLU A 76 9.16 27.75 -17.67
C GLU A 76 9.05 26.24 -17.79
N ALA A 77 9.53 25.51 -16.81
CA ALA A 77 9.43 24.06 -16.76
C ALA A 77 7.96 23.58 -16.77
N LEU A 78 7.09 24.20 -15.97
CA LEU A 78 5.65 23.87 -15.96
C LEU A 78 4.96 24.24 -17.27
N ASN A 79 5.33 25.34 -17.91
CA ASN A 79 4.78 25.72 -19.21
C ASN A 79 5.15 24.68 -20.28
N LEU A 80 6.42 24.29 -20.38
CA LEU A 80 6.88 23.25 -21.30
C LEU A 80 6.17 21.92 -21.06
N MET A 81 6.04 21.49 -19.80
CA MET A 81 5.29 20.27 -19.44
C MET A 81 3.81 20.37 -19.80
N SER A 82 3.22 21.57 -19.71
CA SER A 82 1.83 21.81 -20.08
C SER A 82 1.56 21.73 -21.59
N GLU A 83 2.59 21.86 -22.41
CA GLU A 83 2.50 21.83 -23.87
C GLU A 83 2.88 20.45 -24.46
N ASN A 84 3.94 19.84 -23.93
CA ASN A 84 4.61 18.71 -24.56
C ASN A 84 4.37 17.34 -23.89
N SER A 85 3.89 17.30 -22.65
CA SER A 85 3.71 16.05 -21.90
C SER A 85 2.40 15.32 -22.25
N SER A 86 2.20 14.12 -21.72
CA SER A 86 0.94 13.38 -21.86
C SER A 86 -0.24 14.12 -21.22
N LYS A 87 -1.47 13.86 -21.67
CA LYS A 87 -2.69 14.57 -21.23
C LYS A 87 -2.79 14.77 -19.71
N HIS A 88 -2.55 13.71 -18.94
CA HIS A 88 -2.64 13.77 -17.48
C HIS A 88 -1.53 14.62 -16.85
N LEU A 89 -0.33 14.60 -17.41
CA LEU A 89 0.79 15.43 -16.94
C LEU A 89 0.57 16.91 -17.33
N LYS A 90 0.01 17.18 -18.52
CA LYS A 90 -0.41 18.52 -18.94
C LYS A 90 -1.40 19.13 -17.95
N ASP A 91 -2.42 18.38 -17.57
CA ASP A 91 -3.45 18.86 -16.65
C ASP A 91 -2.85 19.16 -15.26
N ALA A 92 -1.95 18.31 -14.77
CA ALA A 92 -1.26 18.54 -13.50
C ALA A 92 -0.33 19.77 -13.56
N ALA A 93 0.44 19.92 -14.63
CA ALA A 93 1.32 21.08 -14.84
C ALA A 93 0.54 22.39 -14.94
N LYS A 94 -0.59 22.40 -15.67
CA LYS A 94 -1.49 23.57 -15.77
C LYS A 94 -2.07 23.97 -14.41
N GLU A 95 -2.54 23.00 -13.64
CA GLU A 95 -3.12 23.25 -12.32
C GLU A 95 -2.07 23.80 -11.35
N LEU A 96 -0.83 23.25 -11.39
CA LEU A 96 0.30 23.82 -10.63
C LEU A 96 0.61 25.24 -11.05
N SER A 97 0.70 25.51 -12.35
CA SER A 97 0.98 26.85 -12.88
C SER A 97 -0.06 27.87 -12.42
N VAL A 98 -1.36 27.52 -12.47
CA VAL A 98 -2.45 28.37 -11.98
C VAL A 98 -2.31 28.68 -10.48
N ASN A 99 -2.02 27.67 -9.66
CA ASN A 99 -1.86 27.85 -8.22
C ASN A 99 -0.64 28.73 -7.89
N LEU A 100 0.48 28.53 -8.58
CA LEU A 100 1.68 29.34 -8.38
C LEU A 100 1.46 30.81 -8.84
N ASN A 101 0.76 31.02 -9.95
CA ASN A 101 0.43 32.36 -10.41
C ASN A 101 -0.56 33.08 -9.47
N SER A 102 -1.32 32.35 -8.66
CA SER A 102 -2.15 32.92 -7.58
C SER A 102 -1.37 33.24 -6.30
N GLY A 103 -0.04 33.11 -6.31
CA GLY A 103 0.82 33.44 -5.17
C GLY A 103 0.94 32.32 -4.11
N GLN A 104 0.47 31.10 -4.41
CA GLN A 104 0.66 29.96 -3.49
C GLN A 104 2.08 29.45 -3.58
N SER A 105 2.61 28.94 -2.43
CA SER A 105 3.88 28.22 -2.43
C SER A 105 3.75 26.89 -3.19
N LEU A 106 4.84 26.38 -3.73
CA LEU A 106 4.87 25.15 -4.50
C LEU A 106 4.38 23.94 -3.68
N SER A 107 4.79 23.86 -2.42
CA SER A 107 4.36 22.81 -1.50
C SER A 107 2.84 22.83 -1.25
N VAL A 108 2.24 24.01 -1.14
CA VAL A 108 0.77 24.18 -1.02
C VAL A 108 0.07 23.82 -2.33
N ALA A 109 0.62 24.27 -3.47
CA ALA A 109 0.09 23.93 -4.79
C ALA A 109 0.07 22.42 -5.02
N PHE A 110 1.14 21.70 -4.65
CA PHE A 110 1.19 20.24 -4.69
C PHE A 110 0.22 19.54 -3.72
N SER A 111 -0.01 20.11 -2.53
CA SER A 111 -0.98 19.55 -1.59
C SER A 111 -2.43 19.65 -2.09
N ASN A 112 -2.73 20.66 -2.91
CA ASN A 112 -4.04 20.86 -3.53
C ASN A 112 -4.25 19.98 -4.75
N LEU A 113 -3.17 19.56 -5.41
CA LEU A 113 -3.23 18.60 -6.51
C LEU A 113 -3.66 17.21 -6.00
N ALA A 114 -4.47 16.57 -6.79
CA ALA A 114 -4.90 15.19 -6.51
C ALA A 114 -3.81 14.12 -6.77
N LEU A 115 -2.55 14.51 -6.73
CA LEU A 115 -1.42 13.60 -6.68
C LEU A 115 -1.41 12.90 -5.33
N ASN A 116 -1.24 11.56 -5.30
CA ASN A 116 -1.13 10.78 -4.07
C ASN A 116 0.23 11.04 -3.37
N LEU A 117 0.52 12.30 -3.07
CA LEU A 117 1.69 12.68 -2.27
C LEU A 117 1.45 12.36 -0.81
N ASN A 118 2.42 11.73 -0.18
CA ASN A 118 2.40 11.52 1.26
C ASN A 118 2.97 12.76 2.00
N LEU A 119 2.79 12.78 3.31
CA LEU A 119 3.25 13.91 4.15
C LEU A 119 4.77 14.11 4.05
N SER A 120 5.53 13.04 3.94
CA SER A 120 7.00 13.08 3.81
C SER A 120 7.42 13.71 2.49
N GLU A 121 6.80 13.33 1.38
CA GLU A 121 7.07 13.89 0.05
C GLU A 121 6.72 15.38 -0.01
N LEU A 122 5.58 15.78 0.57
CA LEU A 122 5.22 17.19 0.68
C LEU A 122 6.22 17.99 1.53
N SER A 123 6.74 17.39 2.59
CA SER A 123 7.77 18.01 3.42
C SER A 123 9.09 18.15 2.69
N LEU A 124 9.49 17.15 1.90
CA LEU A 124 10.67 17.23 1.03
C LEU A 124 10.52 18.38 0.01
N ILE A 125 9.36 18.50 -0.64
CA ILE A 125 9.08 19.60 -1.57
C ILE A 125 9.16 20.95 -0.86
N LYS A 126 8.60 21.07 0.35
CA LYS A 126 8.66 22.30 1.16
C LYS A 126 10.09 22.68 1.53
N MET A 127 10.93 21.68 1.84
CA MET A 127 12.35 21.94 2.12
C MET A 127 13.10 22.33 0.86
N GLY A 128 12.90 21.62 -0.26
CA GLY A 128 13.48 21.96 -1.55
C GLY A 128 13.13 23.39 -2.01
N GLU A 129 11.89 23.83 -1.74
CA GLU A 129 11.43 25.19 -2.00
C GLU A 129 12.20 26.23 -1.14
N LYS A 130 12.43 25.92 0.13
CA LYS A 130 13.18 26.79 1.06
C LYS A 130 14.68 26.85 0.75
N THR A 131 15.28 25.73 0.37
CA THR A 131 16.71 25.60 0.13
C THR A 131 17.10 25.93 -1.32
N GLY A 132 16.13 26.10 -2.22
CA GLY A 132 16.35 26.29 -3.67
C GLY A 132 16.76 25.00 -4.41
N ASN A 133 16.77 23.84 -3.75
CA ASN A 133 17.25 22.56 -4.31
C ASN A 133 16.12 21.65 -4.79
N LEU A 134 15.12 22.21 -5.47
CA LEU A 134 13.94 21.48 -5.93
C LEU A 134 14.26 20.37 -6.93
N ALA A 135 15.21 20.62 -7.84
CA ALA A 135 15.59 19.66 -8.86
C ALA A 135 16.07 18.33 -8.26
N HIS A 136 16.94 18.43 -7.25
CA HIS A 136 17.44 17.27 -6.52
C HIS A 136 16.32 16.54 -5.76
N ILE A 137 15.45 17.28 -5.05
CA ILE A 137 14.32 16.71 -4.31
C ILE A 137 13.35 15.97 -5.25
N PHE A 138 13.01 16.54 -6.40
CA PHE A 138 12.14 15.87 -7.36
C PHE A 138 12.76 14.62 -7.95
N SER A 139 14.07 14.64 -8.21
CA SER A 139 14.80 13.44 -8.64
C SER A 139 14.73 12.34 -7.58
N GLN A 140 14.96 12.68 -6.32
CA GLN A 140 14.89 11.73 -5.19
C GLN A 140 13.49 11.15 -4.99
N ILE A 141 12.43 11.98 -5.05
CA ILE A 141 11.04 11.50 -4.96
C ILE A 141 10.73 10.55 -6.11
N ALA A 142 11.17 10.89 -7.32
CA ALA A 142 10.97 10.05 -8.49
C ALA A 142 11.73 8.71 -8.40
N GLU A 143 12.96 8.73 -7.90
CA GLU A 143 13.77 7.53 -7.70
C GLU A 143 13.16 6.62 -6.64
N LEU A 144 12.80 7.16 -5.46
CA LEU A 144 12.10 6.44 -4.41
C LEU A 144 10.86 5.71 -4.93
N ARG A 145 9.98 6.45 -5.59
CA ARG A 145 8.75 5.88 -6.17
C ARG A 145 9.04 4.85 -7.26
N THR A 146 10.06 5.08 -8.10
CA THR A 146 10.48 4.14 -9.14
C THR A 146 10.93 2.82 -8.51
N LYS A 147 11.75 2.84 -7.46
CA LYS A 147 12.19 1.64 -6.73
C LYS A 147 10.99 0.89 -6.14
N LEU A 148 10.05 1.59 -5.50
CA LEU A 148 8.83 0.97 -4.97
C LEU A 148 7.97 0.29 -6.06
N ILE A 149 7.83 0.93 -7.22
CA ILE A 149 7.11 0.35 -8.36
C ILE A 149 7.82 -0.89 -8.89
N LEU A 150 9.14 -0.83 -9.03
CA LEU A 150 9.96 -1.96 -9.50
C LEU A 150 9.86 -3.14 -8.55
N ASN A 151 9.99 -2.94 -7.25
CA ASN A 151 9.87 -3.99 -6.25
C ASN A 151 8.46 -4.62 -6.27
N LYS A 152 7.42 -3.78 -6.37
CA LYS A 152 6.05 -4.28 -6.53
C LYS A 152 5.83 -5.08 -7.82
N LYS A 153 6.43 -4.63 -8.94
CA LYS A 153 6.37 -5.36 -10.22
C LYS A 153 7.10 -6.68 -10.14
N ARG A 154 8.31 -6.71 -9.54
CA ARG A 154 9.09 -7.95 -9.33
C ARG A 154 8.29 -8.95 -8.51
N PHE A 155 7.74 -8.53 -7.38
CA PHE A 155 6.90 -9.36 -6.52
C PHE A 155 5.65 -9.89 -7.26
N LYS A 156 4.93 -9.01 -7.98
CA LYS A 156 3.77 -9.43 -8.77
C LYS A 156 4.12 -10.44 -9.85
N LYS A 157 5.24 -10.21 -10.58
CA LYS A 157 5.72 -11.14 -11.63
C LYS A 157 6.05 -12.51 -11.03
N ALA A 158 6.65 -12.49 -9.86
CA ALA A 158 7.08 -13.69 -9.16
C ALA A 158 5.90 -14.56 -8.68
N ILE A 159 4.82 -13.94 -8.19
CA ILE A 159 3.60 -14.64 -7.74
C ILE A 159 2.74 -15.10 -8.93
N HIS A 160 2.96 -14.57 -10.13
CA HIS A 160 2.11 -14.90 -11.28
C HIS A 160 2.13 -16.38 -11.62
N TYR A 161 3.32 -17.02 -11.64
CA TYR A 161 3.47 -18.45 -11.91
C TYR A 161 2.77 -19.33 -10.86
N PRO A 162 3.02 -19.17 -9.55
CA PRO A 162 2.30 -19.89 -8.50
C PRO A 162 0.78 -19.74 -8.57
N CYS A 163 0.28 -18.53 -8.84
CA CYS A 163 -1.16 -18.29 -8.99
C CYS A 163 -1.74 -19.04 -10.19
N LEU A 164 -1.02 -19.10 -11.30
CA LEU A 164 -1.46 -19.79 -12.52
C LEU A 164 -1.52 -21.30 -12.28
N VAL A 165 -0.47 -21.87 -11.65
CA VAL A 165 -0.44 -23.31 -11.29
C VAL A 165 -1.58 -23.64 -10.32
N PHE A 166 -1.78 -22.83 -9.29
CA PHE A 166 -2.86 -23.03 -8.32
C PHE A 166 -4.24 -22.97 -8.99
N LEU A 167 -4.45 -22.01 -9.90
CA LEU A 167 -5.70 -21.89 -10.66
C LEU A 167 -5.94 -23.11 -11.56
N ALA A 168 -4.90 -23.61 -12.23
CA ALA A 168 -5.00 -24.80 -13.07
C ALA A 168 -5.33 -26.04 -12.25
N LEU A 169 -4.67 -26.22 -11.08
CA LEU A 169 -4.95 -27.31 -10.16
C LEU A 169 -6.35 -27.26 -9.59
N PHE A 170 -6.78 -26.08 -9.16
CA PHE A 170 -8.12 -25.89 -8.64
C PHE A 170 -9.18 -26.13 -9.72
N GLY A 171 -8.92 -25.68 -10.94
CA GLY A 171 -9.77 -25.96 -12.10
C GLY A 171 -9.85 -27.46 -12.41
N ALA A 172 -8.71 -28.15 -12.41
CA ALA A 172 -8.67 -29.61 -12.61
C ALA A 172 -9.40 -30.36 -11.50
N PHE A 173 -9.22 -29.94 -10.24
CA PHE A 173 -9.94 -30.51 -9.10
C PHE A 173 -11.47 -30.35 -9.24
N LEU A 174 -11.93 -29.15 -9.57
CA LEU A 174 -13.36 -28.90 -9.81
C LEU A 174 -13.90 -29.71 -10.99
N PHE A 175 -13.13 -29.77 -12.09
CA PHE A 175 -13.52 -30.58 -13.25
C PHE A 175 -13.71 -32.05 -12.85
N LEU A 176 -12.75 -32.63 -12.15
CA LEU A 176 -12.86 -34.00 -11.69
C LEU A 176 -14.04 -34.20 -10.72
N MET A 177 -14.27 -33.27 -9.81
CA MET A 177 -15.40 -33.34 -8.86
C MET A 177 -16.76 -33.26 -9.55
N PHE A 178 -16.93 -32.37 -10.53
CA PHE A 178 -18.25 -32.14 -11.15
C PHE A 178 -18.56 -33.05 -12.37
N PHE A 179 -17.53 -33.59 -13.03
CA PHE A 179 -17.69 -34.39 -14.25
C PHE A 179 -17.30 -35.85 -14.07
N VAL A 180 -16.24 -36.15 -13.31
CA VAL A 180 -15.74 -37.52 -13.17
C VAL A 180 -16.38 -38.24 -12.00
N VAL A 181 -16.40 -37.62 -10.83
CA VAL A 181 -16.93 -38.26 -9.60
C VAL A 181 -18.39 -38.69 -9.75
N PRO A 182 -19.32 -37.92 -10.37
CA PRO A 182 -20.71 -38.36 -10.55
C PRO A 182 -20.85 -39.66 -11.32
N GLU A 183 -20.07 -39.86 -12.38
CA GLU A 183 -20.11 -41.10 -13.20
C GLU A 183 -19.80 -42.37 -12.36
N PHE A 184 -18.99 -42.22 -11.32
CA PHE A 184 -18.66 -43.33 -10.42
C PHE A 184 -19.71 -43.53 -9.31
N LEU A 185 -20.52 -42.52 -8.98
CA LEU A 185 -21.56 -42.60 -7.95
C LEU A 185 -22.57 -43.68 -8.29
N ASP A 186 -23.12 -43.68 -9.54
CA ASP A 186 -24.10 -44.63 -10.00
C ASP A 186 -23.56 -46.08 -9.94
N ILE A 187 -22.28 -46.26 -10.22
CA ILE A 187 -21.60 -47.55 -10.14
C ILE A 187 -21.47 -48.00 -8.67
N PHE A 188 -21.09 -47.13 -7.78
CA PHE A 188 -20.92 -47.46 -6.36
C PHE A 188 -22.24 -47.73 -5.65
N GLU A 189 -23.31 -46.99 -5.96
CA GLU A 189 -24.64 -47.23 -5.44
C GLU A 189 -25.23 -48.59 -5.91
N SER A 190 -24.98 -48.96 -7.18
CA SER A 190 -25.46 -50.21 -7.74
C SER A 190 -24.81 -51.45 -7.15
N LEU A 191 -23.59 -51.31 -6.60
CA LEU A 191 -22.79 -52.40 -6.05
C LEU A 191 -23.04 -52.69 -4.56
N GLY A 192 -23.69 -51.77 -3.82
CA GLY A 192 -24.05 -51.93 -2.40
C GLY A 192 -22.87 -52.22 -1.46
N ALA A 193 -21.65 -51.97 -1.94
CA ALA A 193 -20.44 -52.25 -1.22
C ALA A 193 -20.10 -51.18 -0.17
N ASN A 194 -19.44 -51.58 0.93
CA ASN A 194 -18.87 -50.63 1.88
C ASN A 194 -17.73 -49.87 1.21
N LEU A 195 -17.95 -48.58 0.94
CA LEU A 195 -16.94 -47.74 0.27
C LEU A 195 -15.73 -47.49 1.17
N PRO A 196 -14.51 -47.52 0.62
CA PRO A 196 -13.29 -47.13 1.36
C PRO A 196 -13.38 -45.69 1.89
N LEU A 197 -12.67 -45.43 3.02
CA LEU A 197 -12.69 -44.12 3.68
C LEU A 197 -12.34 -42.95 2.77
N MET A 198 -11.37 -43.14 1.87
CA MET A 198 -10.96 -42.06 0.92
C MET A 198 -12.07 -41.71 -0.09
N THR A 199 -12.80 -42.72 -0.56
CA THR A 199 -13.95 -42.55 -1.44
C THR A 199 -15.11 -41.87 -0.71
N GLN A 200 -15.40 -42.28 0.53
CA GLN A 200 -16.44 -41.61 1.34
C GLN A 200 -16.12 -40.13 1.56
N ILE A 201 -14.86 -39.78 1.87
CA ILE A 201 -14.43 -38.37 2.02
C ILE A 201 -14.63 -37.62 0.70
N LEU A 202 -14.23 -38.23 -0.43
CA LEU A 202 -14.35 -37.61 -1.75
C LEU A 202 -15.81 -37.34 -2.11
N LEU A 203 -16.70 -38.31 -1.89
CA LEU A 203 -18.14 -38.16 -2.13
C LEU A 203 -18.79 -37.12 -1.22
N ASN A 204 -18.44 -37.12 0.06
CA ASN A 204 -18.93 -36.10 0.99
C ASN A 204 -18.51 -34.68 0.56
N ILE A 205 -17.27 -34.51 0.06
CA ILE A 205 -16.81 -33.23 -0.50
C ILE A 205 -17.60 -32.88 -1.75
N TYR A 206 -17.88 -33.85 -2.64
CA TYR A 206 -18.69 -33.65 -3.84
C TYR A 206 -20.11 -33.17 -3.50
N VAL A 207 -20.81 -33.90 -2.63
CA VAL A 207 -22.19 -33.55 -2.21
C VAL A 207 -22.20 -32.17 -1.56
N PHE A 208 -21.26 -31.90 -0.65
CA PHE A 208 -21.15 -30.60 0.01
C PHE A 208 -20.92 -29.45 -0.99
N LEU A 209 -20.05 -29.64 -1.99
CA LEU A 209 -19.77 -28.65 -3.01
C LEU A 209 -20.96 -28.50 -3.97
N SER A 210 -21.59 -29.59 -4.41
CA SER A 210 -22.69 -29.56 -5.38
C SER A 210 -23.98 -28.95 -4.82
N GLU A 211 -24.29 -29.21 -3.55
CA GLU A 211 -25.47 -28.66 -2.89
C GLU A 211 -25.29 -27.22 -2.42
N ASN A 212 -24.04 -26.84 -2.03
CA ASN A 212 -23.79 -25.58 -1.35
C ASN A 212 -22.93 -24.58 -2.14
N TYR A 213 -22.64 -24.81 -3.42
CA TYR A 213 -21.71 -23.96 -4.19
C TYR A 213 -22.12 -22.47 -4.18
N LEU A 214 -23.42 -22.16 -4.28
CA LEU A 214 -23.90 -20.77 -4.30
C LEU A 214 -23.73 -20.13 -2.92
N SER A 215 -24.08 -20.83 -1.85
CA SER A 215 -23.92 -20.35 -0.47
C SER A 215 -22.45 -20.17 -0.10
N LEU A 216 -21.57 -21.08 -0.54
CA LEU A 216 -20.13 -20.97 -0.35
C LEU A 216 -19.54 -19.71 -1.02
N ILE A 217 -19.96 -19.44 -2.27
CA ILE A 217 -19.54 -18.22 -2.96
C ILE A 217 -20.05 -16.97 -2.22
N CYS A 218 -21.33 -16.96 -1.81
CA CYS A 218 -21.88 -15.83 -1.07
C CYS A 218 -21.18 -15.59 0.28
N VAL A 219 -20.93 -16.66 1.03
CA VAL A 219 -20.20 -16.60 2.31
C VAL A 219 -18.77 -16.11 2.09
N PHE A 220 -18.07 -16.64 1.07
CA PHE A 220 -16.70 -16.22 0.75
C PHE A 220 -16.61 -14.73 0.37
N VAL A 221 -17.49 -14.28 -0.53
CA VAL A 221 -17.55 -12.87 -0.94
C VAL A 221 -17.98 -11.97 0.21
N GLY A 222 -18.97 -12.41 1.01
CA GLY A 222 -19.42 -11.69 2.21
C GLY A 222 -18.32 -11.56 3.26
N PHE A 223 -17.60 -12.65 3.53
CA PHE A 223 -16.46 -12.67 4.45
C PHE A 223 -15.33 -11.75 3.97
N LEU A 224 -14.95 -11.85 2.68
CA LEU A 224 -13.87 -11.05 2.12
C LEU A 224 -14.21 -9.55 2.13
N SER A 225 -15.44 -9.20 1.73
CA SER A 225 -15.90 -7.81 1.73
C SER A 225 -16.03 -7.26 3.15
N GLY A 226 -16.59 -8.03 4.08
CA GLY A 226 -16.71 -7.69 5.50
C GLY A 226 -15.33 -7.49 6.14
N PHE A 227 -14.39 -8.40 5.90
CA PHE A 227 -13.01 -8.29 6.38
C PHE A 227 -12.33 -7.00 5.89
N ILE A 228 -12.42 -6.70 4.58
CA ILE A 228 -11.84 -5.47 4.01
C ILE A 228 -12.47 -4.21 4.61
N VAL A 229 -13.79 -4.21 4.80
CA VAL A 229 -14.49 -3.04 5.38
C VAL A 229 -14.11 -2.85 6.84
N ILE A 230 -14.08 -3.91 7.64
CA ILE A 230 -13.73 -3.85 9.07
C ILE A 230 -12.26 -3.44 9.24
N TYR A 231 -11.34 -4.02 8.44
CA TYR A 231 -9.92 -3.66 8.45
C TYR A 231 -9.69 -2.17 8.16
N LYS A 232 -10.43 -1.60 7.19
CA LYS A 232 -10.31 -0.17 6.84
C LYS A 232 -10.98 0.78 7.83
N LYS A 233 -12.04 0.34 8.54
CA LYS A 233 -12.82 1.21 9.44
C LYS A 233 -12.37 1.14 10.89
N SER A 234 -11.85 0.00 11.34
CA SER A 234 -11.50 -0.23 12.75
C SER A 234 -10.00 -0.31 12.95
N VAL A 235 -9.41 0.73 13.52
CA VAL A 235 -7.97 0.76 13.87
C VAL A 235 -7.60 -0.37 14.83
N LYS A 236 -8.48 -0.72 15.79
CA LYS A 236 -8.25 -1.82 16.72
C LYS A 236 -8.18 -3.18 16.00
N PHE A 237 -9.07 -3.40 15.05
CA PHE A 237 -9.07 -4.64 14.26
C PHE A 237 -7.84 -4.70 13.34
N ALA A 238 -7.49 -3.59 12.68
CA ALA A 238 -6.28 -3.51 11.88
C ALA A 238 -5.02 -3.81 12.71
N PHE A 239 -4.91 -3.24 13.91
CA PHE A 239 -3.81 -3.52 14.85
C PHE A 239 -3.72 -5.02 15.20
N TRP A 240 -4.84 -5.68 15.50
CA TRP A 240 -4.86 -7.11 15.82
C TRP A 240 -4.46 -7.98 14.62
N VAL A 241 -4.95 -7.67 13.44
CA VAL A 241 -4.56 -8.38 12.20
C VAL A 241 -3.09 -8.16 11.91
N ASP A 242 -2.60 -6.93 11.99
CA ASP A 242 -1.21 -6.57 11.77
C ASP A 242 -0.27 -7.24 12.79
N LEU A 243 -0.69 -7.34 14.06
CA LEU A 243 0.03 -8.08 15.09
C LEU A 243 0.05 -9.59 14.81
N MET A 244 -1.09 -10.17 14.37
CA MET A 244 -1.14 -11.60 14.00
C MET A 244 -0.19 -11.90 12.84
N LEU A 245 -0.17 -11.07 11.81
CA LEU A 245 0.74 -11.23 10.67
C LEU A 245 2.22 -11.19 11.12
N LEU A 246 2.53 -10.36 12.11
CA LEU A 246 3.89 -10.28 12.67
C LEU A 246 4.26 -11.45 13.60
N LYS A 247 3.30 -12.25 14.09
CA LYS A 247 3.60 -13.48 14.84
C LYS A 247 4.05 -14.64 13.93
N PHE A 248 3.63 -14.64 12.67
CA PHE A 248 4.09 -15.64 11.71
C PHE A 248 5.48 -15.26 11.18
N PRO A 249 6.52 -16.09 11.39
CA PRO A 249 7.91 -15.73 11.09
C PRO A 249 8.12 -15.33 9.64
N PHE A 250 7.33 -15.90 8.75
CA PHE A 250 7.38 -15.60 7.32
C PHE A 250 6.88 -14.17 7.01
N PHE A 251 5.64 -13.85 7.38
CA PHE A 251 5.06 -12.53 7.12
C PHE A 251 5.74 -11.42 7.94
N SER A 252 6.18 -11.76 9.15
CA SER A 252 6.91 -10.84 10.03
C SER A 252 8.16 -10.27 9.36
N ARG A 253 9.05 -11.13 8.86
CA ARG A 253 10.29 -10.69 8.21
C ARG A 253 10.04 -9.82 7.01
N PHE A 254 9.11 -10.23 6.14
CA PHE A 254 8.75 -9.44 4.95
C PHE A 254 8.21 -8.05 5.31
N ILE A 255 7.28 -7.98 6.26
CA ILE A 255 6.68 -6.70 6.69
C ILE A 255 7.74 -5.82 7.35
N LEU A 256 8.56 -6.35 8.25
CA LEU A 256 9.61 -5.61 8.94
C LEU A 256 10.63 -5.05 7.95
N TYR A 257 11.17 -5.85 7.04
CA TYR A 257 12.15 -5.40 6.06
C TYR A 257 11.58 -4.32 5.16
N HIS A 258 10.37 -4.52 4.64
CA HIS A 258 9.69 -3.54 3.78
C HIS A 258 9.43 -2.21 4.49
N GLN A 259 8.90 -2.24 5.73
CA GLN A 259 8.57 -1.02 6.47
C GLN A 259 9.83 -0.29 6.93
N ASN A 260 10.86 -1.01 7.38
CA ASN A 260 12.13 -0.43 7.80
C ASN A 260 12.90 0.17 6.61
N TYR A 261 12.94 -0.54 5.46
CA TYR A 261 13.50 0.01 4.21
C TYR A 261 12.88 1.37 3.89
N TYR A 262 11.54 1.41 3.87
CA TYR A 262 10.82 2.61 3.50
C TYR A 262 10.99 3.74 4.50
N PHE A 263 10.99 3.42 5.79
CA PHE A 263 11.25 4.39 6.85
C PHE A 263 12.67 4.99 6.73
N PHE A 264 13.71 4.16 6.70
CA PHE A 264 15.08 4.65 6.68
C PHE A 264 15.43 5.39 5.40
N MET A 265 14.86 5.02 4.27
CA MET A 265 15.04 5.73 3.02
C MET A 265 14.45 7.16 3.11
N ILE A 266 13.23 7.31 3.58
CA ILE A 266 12.61 8.62 3.76
C ILE A 266 13.35 9.42 4.85
N PHE A 267 13.73 8.77 5.93
CA PHE A 267 14.45 9.40 7.03
C PHE A 267 15.78 9.99 6.58
N SER A 268 16.56 9.22 5.83
CA SER A 268 17.80 9.68 5.20
C SER A 268 17.58 10.89 4.29
N LEU A 269 16.59 10.84 3.39
CA LEU A 269 16.28 11.94 2.48
C LEU A 269 15.87 13.22 3.23
N LEU A 270 15.09 13.09 4.29
CA LEU A 270 14.68 14.23 5.12
C LEU A 270 15.88 14.85 5.86
N LEU A 271 16.78 14.02 6.37
CA LEU A 271 18.02 14.50 7.02
C LEU A 271 18.94 15.21 6.01
N GLN A 272 19.17 14.61 4.83
CA GLN A 272 19.97 15.22 3.76
C GLN A 272 19.37 16.55 3.28
N SER A 273 18.05 16.70 3.35
CA SER A 273 17.37 17.96 3.03
C SER A 273 17.46 19.02 4.14
N GLY A 274 18.14 18.74 5.26
CA GLY A 274 18.35 19.69 6.36
C GLY A 274 17.20 19.74 7.38
N ASN A 275 16.32 18.75 7.42
CA ASN A 275 15.31 18.67 8.49
C ASN A 275 15.99 18.30 9.83
N ALA A 276 15.51 18.92 10.92
CA ALA A 276 15.94 18.53 12.26
C ALA A 276 15.58 17.06 12.56
N LEU A 277 16.39 16.37 13.36
CA LEU A 277 16.24 14.95 13.69
C LEU A 277 14.81 14.56 14.09
N SER A 278 14.21 15.28 15.03
CA SER A 278 12.85 14.99 15.53
C SER A 278 11.79 15.16 14.45
N GLN A 279 11.92 16.19 13.60
CA GLN A 279 11.00 16.44 12.50
C GLN A 279 11.17 15.39 11.39
N ALA A 280 12.40 15.06 11.02
CA ALA A 280 12.69 14.00 10.04
C ALA A 280 12.16 12.66 10.51
N PHE A 281 12.34 12.32 11.79
CA PHE A 281 11.80 11.09 12.38
C PHE A 281 10.27 11.04 12.33
N HIS A 282 9.60 12.11 12.80
CA HIS A 282 8.14 12.22 12.77
C HIS A 282 7.57 12.03 11.37
N LEU A 283 8.15 12.72 10.39
CA LEU A 283 7.69 12.63 8.99
C LEU A 283 7.98 11.25 8.39
N ALA A 284 9.14 10.66 8.67
CA ALA A 284 9.47 9.33 8.18
C ALA A 284 8.56 8.26 8.81
N SER A 285 8.28 8.34 10.11
CA SER A 285 7.39 7.42 10.82
C SER A 285 5.95 7.43 10.28
N SER A 286 5.50 8.58 9.75
CA SER A 286 4.18 8.69 9.09
C SER A 286 4.04 7.81 7.84
N SER A 287 5.16 7.35 7.26
CA SER A 287 5.18 6.47 6.09
C SER A 287 4.92 5.01 6.43
N VAL A 288 5.09 4.61 7.68
CA VAL A 288 4.82 3.26 8.17
C VAL A 288 3.33 2.97 8.10
N LYS A 289 2.95 1.84 7.49
CA LYS A 289 1.53 1.50 7.23
C LYS A 289 0.95 0.51 8.23
N ASN A 290 1.77 -0.39 8.75
CA ASN A 290 1.36 -1.40 9.72
C ASN A 290 1.06 -0.71 11.07
N GLU A 291 -0.14 -0.91 11.61
CA GLU A 291 -0.61 -0.20 12.81
C GLU A 291 0.18 -0.59 14.09
N PHE A 292 0.62 -1.85 14.20
CA PHE A 292 1.48 -2.26 15.30
C PHE A 292 2.85 -1.59 15.23
N LEU A 293 3.46 -1.54 14.03
CA LEU A 293 4.74 -0.87 13.84
C LEU A 293 4.63 0.64 14.06
N LYS A 294 3.53 1.29 13.66
CA LYS A 294 3.27 2.70 13.98
C LYS A 294 3.37 2.96 15.48
N GLU A 295 2.77 2.10 16.28
CA GLU A 295 2.84 2.24 17.74
C GLU A 295 4.28 2.09 18.26
N LYS A 296 5.06 1.16 17.66
CA LYS A 296 6.49 1.00 17.98
C LYS A 296 7.31 2.24 17.60
N PHE A 297 7.10 2.79 16.41
CA PHE A 297 7.77 4.03 16.00
C PHE A 297 7.36 5.23 16.85
N LYS A 298 6.10 5.30 17.29
CA LYS A 298 5.63 6.32 18.23
C LYS A 298 6.34 6.22 19.60
N GLN A 299 6.62 5.00 20.09
CA GLN A 299 7.41 4.81 21.31
C GLN A 299 8.83 5.32 21.15
N ILE A 300 9.46 5.15 19.98
CA ILE A 300 10.77 5.74 19.67
C ILE A 300 10.68 7.27 19.71
N GLU A 301 9.68 7.84 19.02
CA GLU A 301 9.47 9.29 18.96
C GLU A 301 9.30 9.91 20.35
N LEU A 302 8.50 9.28 21.22
CA LEU A 302 8.34 9.71 22.62
C LEU A 302 9.64 9.62 23.40
N SER A 303 10.43 8.57 23.21
CA SER A 303 11.73 8.40 23.87
C SER A 303 12.74 9.48 23.42
N LEU A 304 12.73 9.82 22.12
CA LEU A 304 13.53 10.94 21.59
C LEU A 304 13.09 12.30 22.17
N GLY A 305 11.78 12.52 22.33
CA GLY A 305 11.22 13.71 22.97
C GLY A 305 11.61 13.84 24.44
N GLN A 306 11.94 12.72 25.10
CA GLN A 306 12.45 12.67 26.48
C GLN A 306 13.99 12.82 26.56
N GLY A 307 14.68 13.02 25.42
CA GLY A 307 16.13 13.19 25.36
C GLY A 307 16.92 11.88 25.31
N LEU A 308 16.26 10.73 25.11
CA LEU A 308 16.98 9.46 24.95
C LEU A 308 17.74 9.46 23.61
N GLU A 309 18.97 8.93 23.61
CA GLU A 309 19.76 8.75 22.40
C GLU A 309 19.00 7.87 21.37
N LEU A 310 19.13 8.22 20.08
CA LEU A 310 18.43 7.53 18.99
C LEU A 310 18.68 6.01 19.01
N SER A 311 19.93 5.59 19.11
CA SER A 311 20.32 4.17 19.14
C SER A 311 19.67 3.39 20.30
N LEU A 312 19.60 4.02 21.48
CA LEU A 312 18.96 3.44 22.66
C LEU A 312 17.44 3.38 22.53
N ALA A 313 16.83 4.40 21.92
CA ALA A 313 15.39 4.41 21.64
C ALA A 313 14.99 3.27 20.68
N PHE A 314 15.79 3.02 19.64
CA PHE A 314 15.59 1.90 18.72
C PHE A 314 15.79 0.54 19.40
N LYS A 315 16.85 0.40 20.23
CA LYS A 315 17.13 -0.83 21.00
C LYS A 315 15.97 -1.18 21.94
N LYS A 316 15.39 -0.18 22.62
CA LYS A 316 14.28 -0.37 23.57
C LYS A 316 13.04 -1.00 22.95
N VAL A 317 12.80 -0.73 21.67
CA VAL A 317 11.60 -1.22 20.96
C VAL A 317 11.74 -2.67 20.50
N GLY A 318 12.97 -3.17 20.31
CA GLY A 318 13.28 -4.59 20.10
C GLY A 318 12.82 -5.20 18.77
N ILE A 319 12.65 -4.39 17.71
CA ILE A 319 12.25 -4.86 16.37
C ILE A 319 13.35 -4.68 15.32
N PHE A 320 14.51 -4.18 15.71
CA PHE A 320 15.60 -3.86 14.81
C PHE A 320 16.81 -4.77 15.04
N ASP A 321 17.53 -5.05 13.96
CA ASP A 321 18.77 -5.83 14.01
C ASP A 321 19.86 -5.09 14.81
N GLU A 322 20.75 -5.83 15.50
CA GLU A 322 21.85 -5.24 16.27
C GLU A 322 22.82 -4.41 15.40
N LEU A 323 23.00 -4.84 14.13
CA LEU A 323 23.78 -4.06 13.16
C LEU A 323 23.20 -2.65 12.98
N VAL A 324 21.87 -2.55 12.85
CA VAL A 324 21.20 -1.26 12.68
C VAL A 324 21.37 -0.37 13.90
N ILE A 325 21.26 -0.93 15.10
CA ILE A 325 21.49 -0.20 16.36
C ILE A 325 22.93 0.32 16.44
N SER A 326 23.91 -0.52 16.07
CA SER A 326 25.32 -0.15 16.04
C SER A 326 25.62 0.93 15.00
N LEU A 327 25.01 0.85 13.81
CA LEU A 327 25.13 1.88 12.77
C LEU A 327 24.53 3.21 13.23
N LEU A 328 23.36 3.20 13.88
CA LEU A 328 22.74 4.41 14.43
C LEU A 328 23.59 5.05 15.52
N HIS A 329 24.18 4.24 16.41
CA HIS A 329 25.09 4.73 17.44
C HIS A 329 26.33 5.38 16.82
N SER A 330 26.96 4.75 15.84
CA SER A 330 28.09 5.30 15.10
C SER A 330 27.74 6.58 14.37
N ALA A 331 26.54 6.61 13.75
CA ALA A 331 26.02 7.76 13.03
C ALA A 331 25.83 9.00 13.92
N MET A 332 25.34 8.79 15.13
CA MET A 332 25.19 9.88 16.12
C MET A 332 26.53 10.43 16.58
N LYS A 333 27.53 9.58 16.76
CA LYS A 333 28.89 10.02 17.17
C LYS A 333 29.64 10.75 16.05
N SER A 334 29.48 10.30 14.80
CA SER A 334 30.18 10.88 13.64
C SER A 334 29.46 12.06 13.00
N GLY A 335 28.20 12.33 13.38
CA GLY A 335 27.37 13.35 12.75
C GLY A 335 26.93 13.01 11.32
N THR A 336 27.05 11.74 10.91
CA THR A 336 26.74 11.25 9.55
C THR A 336 25.43 10.44 9.51
N LEU A 337 24.43 10.88 10.27
CA LEU A 337 23.17 10.13 10.42
C LEU A 337 22.40 9.99 9.11
N ASP A 338 22.45 10.98 8.25
CA ASP A 338 21.88 10.99 6.92
C ASP A 338 22.46 9.87 6.03
N LEU A 339 23.80 9.80 5.99
CA LEU A 339 24.52 8.81 5.17
C LEU A 339 24.35 7.38 5.70
N LEU A 340 24.45 7.18 7.03
CA LEU A 340 24.29 5.85 7.61
C LEU A 340 22.84 5.38 7.59
N SER A 341 21.87 6.28 7.68
CA SER A 341 20.45 5.94 7.46
C SER A 341 20.19 5.45 6.02
N ALA A 342 20.87 6.04 5.01
CA ALA A 342 20.81 5.53 3.64
C ALA A 342 21.39 4.11 3.51
N LYS A 343 22.52 3.85 4.21
CA LYS A 343 23.10 2.48 4.24
C LYS A 343 22.20 1.48 4.94
N ILE A 344 21.54 1.88 6.03
CA ILE A 344 20.54 1.03 6.71
C ILE A 344 19.34 0.74 5.78
N ALA A 345 18.89 1.74 5.03
CA ALA A 345 17.85 1.53 4.03
C ALA A 345 18.29 0.48 3.00
N HIS A 346 19.50 0.59 2.45
CA HIS A 346 20.05 -0.38 1.51
C HIS A 346 20.13 -1.80 2.10
N PHE A 347 20.59 -1.92 3.33
CA PHE A 347 20.63 -3.20 4.07
C PHE A 347 19.25 -3.85 4.14
N TYR A 348 18.20 -3.09 4.45
CA TYR A 348 16.84 -3.63 4.47
C TYR A 348 16.26 -3.89 3.07
N GLU A 349 16.70 -3.15 2.04
CA GLU A 349 16.38 -3.43 0.64
C GLU A 349 16.91 -4.80 0.22
N GLU A 350 18.21 -5.07 0.48
CA GLU A 350 18.84 -6.36 0.22
C GLU A 350 18.15 -7.51 0.99
N LYS A 351 17.92 -7.32 2.29
CA LYS A 351 17.18 -8.30 3.11
C LYS A 351 15.80 -8.62 2.57
N GLN A 352 15.10 -7.63 2.04
CA GLN A 352 13.79 -7.80 1.43
C GLN A 352 13.88 -8.57 0.10
N GLU A 353 14.87 -8.25 -0.74
CA GLU A 353 15.09 -8.94 -2.02
C GLU A 353 15.47 -10.41 -1.79
N ASP A 354 16.42 -10.69 -0.90
CA ASP A 354 16.83 -12.04 -0.51
C ASP A 354 15.65 -12.86 0.02
N PHE A 355 14.84 -12.25 0.88
CA PHE A 355 13.66 -12.91 1.43
C PHE A 355 12.65 -13.29 0.34
N ILE A 356 12.39 -12.39 -0.62
CA ILE A 356 11.50 -12.66 -1.73
C ILE A 356 12.06 -13.81 -2.59
N GLU A 357 13.36 -13.83 -2.85
CA GLU A 357 14.01 -14.90 -3.63
C GLU A 357 13.91 -16.26 -2.96
N ILE A 358 14.20 -16.32 -1.65
CA ILE A 358 14.07 -17.56 -0.84
C ILE A 358 12.61 -18.05 -0.84
N PHE A 359 11.65 -17.14 -0.66
CA PHE A 359 10.24 -17.48 -0.70
C PHE A 359 9.80 -18.10 -2.01
N LEU A 360 10.25 -17.53 -3.12
CA LEU A 360 9.92 -18.03 -4.45
C LEU A 360 10.50 -19.41 -4.70
N LYS A 361 11.75 -19.64 -4.30
CA LYS A 361 12.39 -20.95 -4.37
C LYS A 361 11.67 -22.01 -3.53
N PHE A 362 11.10 -21.60 -2.39
CA PHE A 362 10.33 -22.52 -1.53
C PHE A 362 8.93 -22.83 -2.08
N LEU A 363 8.34 -21.91 -2.84
CA LEU A 363 7.02 -22.13 -3.44
C LEU A 363 7.00 -23.30 -4.43
N GLU A 364 8.07 -23.51 -5.19
CA GLU A 364 8.12 -24.56 -6.21
C GLU A 364 7.99 -25.98 -5.60
N PRO A 365 8.78 -26.39 -4.59
CA PRO A 365 8.59 -27.67 -3.91
C PRO A 365 7.22 -27.80 -3.24
N LEU A 366 6.72 -26.70 -2.65
CA LEU A 366 5.40 -26.69 -1.99
C LEU A 366 4.28 -26.95 -3.01
N MET A 367 4.34 -26.31 -4.18
CA MET A 367 3.37 -26.54 -5.25
C MET A 367 3.44 -27.96 -5.78
N THR A 368 4.64 -28.52 -5.99
CA THR A 368 4.82 -29.91 -6.44
C THR A 368 4.22 -30.89 -5.43
N LEU A 369 4.47 -30.67 -4.14
CA LEU A 369 3.93 -31.50 -3.07
C LEU A 369 2.39 -31.42 -3.02
N LEU A 370 1.82 -30.22 -3.16
CA LEU A 370 0.38 -30.00 -3.19
C LEU A 370 -0.28 -30.70 -4.38
N VAL A 371 0.33 -30.62 -5.58
CA VAL A 371 -0.08 -31.39 -6.76
C VAL A 371 -0.06 -32.89 -6.47
N GLY A 372 1.05 -33.39 -5.93
CA GLY A 372 1.23 -34.81 -5.60
C GLY A 372 0.16 -35.31 -4.63
N ILE A 373 -0.10 -34.56 -3.55
CA ILE A 373 -1.15 -34.90 -2.58
C ILE A 373 -2.53 -34.90 -3.24
N LEU A 374 -2.85 -33.92 -4.06
CA LEU A 374 -4.15 -33.84 -4.73
C LEU A 374 -4.37 -34.99 -5.69
N VAL A 375 -3.35 -35.30 -6.51
CA VAL A 375 -3.42 -36.43 -7.47
C VAL A 375 -3.54 -37.76 -6.71
N LEU A 376 -2.76 -37.95 -5.66
CA LEU A 376 -2.83 -39.15 -4.81
C LEU A 376 -4.22 -39.30 -4.18
N PHE A 377 -4.78 -38.23 -3.63
CA PHE A 377 -6.11 -38.22 -3.04
C PHE A 377 -7.20 -38.62 -4.05
N LEU A 378 -7.15 -38.03 -5.26
CA LEU A 378 -8.10 -38.37 -6.33
C LEU A 378 -7.91 -39.80 -6.84
N ALA A 379 -6.67 -40.25 -7.01
CA ALA A 379 -6.36 -41.60 -7.45
C ALA A 379 -6.86 -42.65 -6.41
N LEU A 380 -6.56 -42.47 -5.15
CA LEU A 380 -7.04 -43.36 -4.10
C LEU A 380 -8.58 -43.35 -3.99
N GLY A 381 -9.20 -42.15 -4.11
CA GLY A 381 -10.64 -42.03 -4.03
C GLY A 381 -11.42 -42.74 -5.15
N ILE A 382 -10.80 -42.85 -6.34
CA ILE A 382 -11.44 -43.47 -7.52
C ILE A 382 -10.98 -44.93 -7.70
N PHE A 383 -9.68 -45.23 -7.61
CA PHE A 383 -9.17 -46.56 -7.94
C PHE A 383 -9.27 -47.56 -6.80
N LEU A 384 -9.26 -47.13 -5.55
CA LEU A 384 -9.33 -48.08 -4.40
C LEU A 384 -10.63 -48.90 -4.40
N PRO A 385 -11.83 -48.29 -4.59
CA PRO A 385 -13.05 -49.06 -4.70
C PRO A 385 -13.06 -50.04 -5.88
N MET A 386 -12.52 -49.59 -7.03
CA MET A 386 -12.43 -50.46 -8.24
C MET A 386 -11.51 -51.68 -8.00
N TRP A 387 -10.44 -51.51 -7.21
CA TRP A 387 -9.54 -52.59 -6.86
C TRP A 387 -10.21 -53.60 -5.91
N GLU A 388 -10.89 -53.12 -4.89
CA GLU A 388 -11.63 -53.99 -3.95
C GLU A 388 -12.74 -54.78 -4.67
N LEU A 389 -13.43 -54.17 -5.62
CA LEU A 389 -14.41 -54.87 -6.47
C LEU A 389 -13.79 -55.93 -7.38
N SER A 390 -12.60 -55.70 -7.92
CA SER A 390 -11.92 -56.63 -8.80
C SER A 390 -11.27 -57.79 -8.05
N SER A 391 -10.96 -57.62 -6.77
CA SER A 391 -10.35 -58.62 -5.91
C SER A 391 -11.38 -59.59 -5.28
N GLY A 392 -12.70 -59.34 -5.47
CA GLY A 392 -13.73 -60.28 -5.03
C GLY A 392 -13.94 -60.34 -3.50
N VAL A 393 -13.54 -59.26 -2.78
CA VAL A 393 -13.79 -59.12 -1.35
C VAL A 393 -14.98 -58.22 -1.12
#